data_de35290ad07c27abc804db024393a61d
#
_entry.id   de35290ad07c27abc804db024393a61d
#
_cell.length_a   1.000
_cell.length_b   1.000
_cell.length_c   1.000
_cell.angle_alpha   90.00
_cell.angle_beta   90.00
_cell.angle_gamma   90.00
#
_symmetry.space_group_name_H-M   'P 1'
#
loop_
_entity.id
_entity.type
_entity.pdbx_description
1 polymer ?
#
loop_
_entity_poly.entity_id
_entity_poly.type
_entity_poly.pdbx_seq_one_letter_code
_entity_poly.pdbx_strand_id
1 'polypeptide(L)'
;IIAFVICFVYMFKKYEILRLTKSDFTALDGNLVRNMLGSGLSMGFMSSLVNIGSLTLQTAINKLGQDIIVAHTAARKISEMFMIMFTVFGQTMATYCGQNMGAGRIDRVKTGIKSALIYTCSWCVLTVIASYTIGDWLIYLVTGSNNENVIRNAVNYLKFDTVFYFVTAFICILRNAMQGLGEHIIPLVSSSLEMVGKIIIAATLVPWLGYTGVIVAEPIVWFIMVIPLIIQILKMIPALEKQYGSPV
;
A
#
# COMPACT_ATOMS: atom_id res chain seq x y z
N ILE A 1 -21.12 10.74 3.27
CA ILE A 1 -21.91 11.76 2.54
C ILE A 1 -21.83 13.10 3.23
N ILE A 2 -22.18 13.24 4.54
CA ILE A 2 -22.18 14.52 5.28
C ILE A 2 -20.80 15.20 5.23
N ALA A 3 -19.72 14.48 5.52
CA ALA A 3 -18.36 15.02 5.46
C ALA A 3 -18.00 15.52 4.05
N PHE A 4 -18.41 14.79 3.00
CA PHE A 4 -18.21 15.20 1.62
C PHE A 4 -18.92 16.52 1.32
N VAL A 5 -20.20 16.65 1.69
CA VAL A 5 -20.99 17.88 1.49
C VAL A 5 -20.37 19.07 2.23
N ILE A 6 -19.95 18.87 3.49
CA ILE A 6 -19.29 19.93 4.28
C ILE A 6 -17.98 20.36 3.62
N CYS A 7 -17.12 19.42 3.22
CA CYS A 7 -15.85 19.73 2.54
C CYS A 7 -16.10 20.45 1.21
N PHE A 8 -17.07 19.98 0.42
CA PHE A 8 -17.43 20.58 -0.86
C PHE A 8 -17.92 22.02 -0.69
N VAL A 9 -18.87 22.26 0.22
CA VAL A 9 -19.40 23.59 0.52
C VAL A 9 -18.31 24.52 1.04
N TYR A 10 -17.45 24.03 1.95
CA TYR A 10 -16.33 24.80 2.48
C TYR A 10 -15.34 25.19 1.37
N MET A 11 -14.98 24.25 0.51
CA MET A 11 -14.07 24.45 -0.61
C MET A 11 -14.61 25.51 -1.58
N PHE A 12 -15.88 25.40 -1.98
CA PHE A 12 -16.53 26.36 -2.86
C PHE A 12 -16.65 27.77 -2.27
N LYS A 13 -16.87 27.88 -0.96
CA LYS A 13 -16.97 29.18 -0.29
C LYS A 13 -15.61 29.85 -0.10
N LYS A 14 -14.57 29.08 0.25
CA LYS A 14 -13.28 29.64 0.67
C LYS A 14 -12.29 29.83 -0.47
N TYR A 15 -12.33 28.97 -1.51
CA TYR A 15 -11.34 28.98 -2.59
C TYR A 15 -11.99 29.33 -3.92
N GLU A 16 -11.78 30.59 -4.39
CA GLU A 16 -12.36 31.06 -5.65
C GLU A 16 -11.84 30.27 -6.86
N ILE A 17 -10.57 29.87 -6.85
CA ILE A 17 -9.92 29.11 -7.92
C ILE A 17 -10.55 27.72 -8.14
N LEU A 18 -11.27 27.19 -7.15
CA LEU A 18 -11.94 25.87 -7.22
C LEU A 18 -13.45 26.00 -7.53
N ARG A 19 -13.95 27.20 -7.76
CA ARG A 19 -15.36 27.40 -8.16
C ARG A 19 -15.52 27.01 -9.61
N LEU A 20 -16.35 26.01 -9.85
CA LEU A 20 -16.71 25.59 -11.19
C LEU A 20 -17.58 26.66 -11.86
N THR A 21 -17.16 27.10 -13.03
CA THR A 21 -17.91 28.03 -13.88
C THR A 21 -18.42 27.30 -15.12
N LYS A 22 -19.42 27.86 -15.80
CA LYS A 22 -19.92 27.23 -17.06
C LYS A 22 -18.85 27.13 -18.14
N SER A 23 -17.87 28.03 -18.13
CA SER A 23 -16.73 27.99 -19.06
C SER A 23 -15.82 26.80 -18.84
N ASP A 24 -15.69 26.29 -17.60
CA ASP A 24 -14.83 25.16 -17.31
C ASP A 24 -15.31 23.85 -17.95
N PHE A 25 -16.64 23.73 -18.15
CA PHE A 25 -17.23 22.58 -18.85
C PHE A 25 -17.05 22.64 -20.38
N THR A 26 -16.82 23.81 -20.94
CA THR A 26 -16.62 24.00 -22.39
C THR A 26 -15.15 24.07 -22.80
N ALA A 27 -14.24 24.33 -21.84
CA ALA A 27 -12.80 24.45 -22.02
C ALA A 27 -12.02 23.19 -21.58
N LEU A 28 -12.66 22.02 -21.62
CA LEU A 28 -12.00 20.76 -21.26
C LEU A 28 -10.89 20.41 -22.25
N ASP A 29 -9.65 20.36 -21.78
CA ASP A 29 -8.52 19.83 -22.55
C ASP A 29 -8.63 18.30 -22.64
N GLY A 30 -8.88 17.80 -23.85
CA GLY A 30 -9.01 16.36 -24.11
C GLY A 30 -7.77 15.54 -23.72
N ASN A 31 -6.57 16.14 -23.82
CA ASN A 31 -5.33 15.48 -23.40
C ASN A 31 -5.26 15.36 -21.87
N LEU A 32 -5.66 16.40 -21.15
CA LEU A 32 -5.71 16.37 -19.68
C LEU A 32 -6.71 15.32 -19.20
N VAL A 33 -7.92 15.29 -19.78
CA VAL A 33 -8.94 14.28 -19.45
C VAL A 33 -8.43 12.87 -19.73
N ARG A 34 -7.81 12.63 -20.88
CA ARG A 34 -7.23 11.33 -21.23
C ARG A 34 -6.15 10.90 -20.23
N ASN A 35 -5.27 11.81 -19.82
CA ASN A 35 -4.20 11.52 -18.85
C ASN A 35 -4.78 11.20 -17.48
N MET A 36 -5.76 11.97 -17.02
CA MET A 36 -6.43 11.72 -15.73
C MET A 36 -7.18 10.39 -15.74
N LEU A 37 -7.92 10.08 -16.80
CA LEU A 37 -8.60 8.79 -16.95
C LEU A 37 -7.61 7.63 -17.01
N GLY A 38 -6.51 7.79 -17.76
CA GLY A 38 -5.45 6.78 -17.84
C GLY A 38 -4.84 6.48 -16.48
N SER A 39 -4.51 7.51 -15.72
CA SER A 39 -3.98 7.38 -14.35
C SER A 39 -4.99 6.73 -13.42
N GLY A 40 -6.24 7.19 -13.42
CA GLY A 40 -7.31 6.63 -12.59
C GLY A 40 -7.61 5.16 -12.90
N LEU A 41 -7.69 4.81 -14.18
CA LEU A 41 -7.87 3.42 -14.61
C LEU A 41 -6.69 2.54 -14.19
N SER A 42 -5.45 3.01 -14.37
CA SER A 42 -4.26 2.28 -13.92
C SER A 42 -4.30 1.99 -12.42
N MET A 43 -4.65 2.99 -11.60
CA MET A 43 -4.80 2.82 -10.14
C MET A 43 -5.93 1.84 -9.78
N GLY A 44 -7.06 1.92 -10.49
CA GLY A 44 -8.18 0.99 -10.34
C GLY A 44 -7.79 -0.44 -10.68
N PHE A 45 -7.08 -0.65 -11.79
CA PHE A 45 -6.54 -1.97 -12.16
C PHE A 45 -5.57 -2.51 -11.11
N MET A 46 -4.63 -1.69 -10.61
CA MET A 46 -3.71 -2.12 -9.54
C MET A 46 -4.47 -2.63 -8.32
N SER A 47 -5.45 -1.88 -7.84
CA SER A 47 -6.27 -2.28 -6.69
C SER A 47 -7.04 -3.58 -6.97
N SER A 48 -7.57 -3.74 -8.17
CA SER A 48 -8.27 -4.97 -8.57
C SER A 48 -7.35 -6.18 -8.59
N LEU A 49 -6.14 -6.06 -9.13
CA LEU A 49 -5.14 -7.14 -9.16
C LEU A 49 -4.75 -7.60 -7.75
N VAL A 50 -4.48 -6.65 -6.85
CA VAL A 50 -4.17 -6.95 -5.44
C VAL A 50 -5.32 -7.69 -4.76
N ASN A 51 -6.56 -7.23 -4.97
CA ASN A 51 -7.75 -7.86 -4.39
C ASN A 51 -7.99 -9.27 -4.94
N ILE A 52 -7.81 -9.50 -6.25
CA ILE A 52 -7.92 -10.84 -6.86
C ILE A 52 -6.90 -11.80 -6.24
N GLY A 53 -5.64 -11.37 -6.08
CA GLY A 53 -4.62 -12.17 -5.41
C GLY A 53 -4.99 -12.51 -3.97
N SER A 54 -5.50 -11.54 -3.22
CA SER A 54 -5.92 -11.73 -1.83
C SER A 54 -7.14 -12.66 -1.70
N LEU A 55 -8.13 -12.55 -2.58
CA LEU A 55 -9.29 -13.45 -2.63
C LEU A 55 -8.89 -14.90 -2.96
N THR A 56 -7.91 -15.06 -3.87
CA THR A 56 -7.38 -16.39 -4.20
C THR A 56 -6.72 -17.04 -2.98
N LEU A 57 -5.90 -16.30 -2.27
CA LEU A 57 -5.26 -16.77 -1.04
C LEU A 57 -6.32 -17.07 0.05
N GLN A 58 -7.31 -16.20 0.23
CA GLN A 58 -8.44 -16.45 1.16
C GLN A 58 -9.22 -17.71 0.83
N THR A 59 -9.42 -18.01 -0.46
CA THR A 59 -10.07 -19.24 -0.88
C THR A 59 -9.28 -20.49 -0.48
N ALA A 60 -7.94 -20.42 -0.54
CA ALA A 60 -7.08 -21.48 -0.06
C ALA A 60 -7.14 -21.65 1.48
N ILE A 61 -7.16 -20.52 2.21
CA ILE A 61 -7.29 -20.51 3.68
C ILE A 61 -8.60 -21.15 4.15
N ASN A 62 -9.70 -20.89 3.44
CA ASN A 62 -11.02 -21.44 3.78
C ASN A 62 -11.08 -22.97 3.76
N LYS A 63 -10.12 -23.63 3.09
CA LYS A 63 -9.99 -25.10 3.07
C LYS A 63 -9.22 -25.67 4.26
N LEU A 64 -8.57 -24.82 5.08
CA LEU A 64 -7.71 -25.24 6.19
C LEU A 64 -8.44 -25.46 7.52
N GLY A 65 -9.75 -25.22 7.55
CA GLY A 65 -10.58 -25.42 8.74
C GLY A 65 -10.95 -24.14 9.48
N GLN A 66 -11.97 -24.24 10.32
CA GLN A 66 -12.60 -23.07 10.95
C GLN A 66 -11.67 -22.32 11.91
N ASP A 67 -10.88 -23.03 12.71
CA ASP A 67 -9.94 -22.39 13.66
C ASP A 67 -8.90 -21.54 12.93
N ILE A 68 -8.40 -22.01 11.79
CA ILE A 68 -7.45 -21.27 10.95
C ILE A 68 -8.11 -20.04 10.34
N ILE A 69 -9.36 -20.14 9.88
CA ILE A 69 -10.09 -19.00 9.32
C ILE A 69 -10.26 -17.91 10.37
N VAL A 70 -10.68 -18.28 11.59
CA VAL A 70 -10.86 -17.34 12.70
C VAL A 70 -9.51 -16.71 13.08
N ALA A 71 -8.48 -17.52 13.23
CA ALA A 71 -7.13 -17.07 13.57
C ALA A 71 -6.58 -16.07 12.51
N HIS A 72 -6.66 -16.44 11.24
CA HIS A 72 -6.20 -15.60 10.14
C HIS A 72 -6.97 -14.29 10.04
N THR A 73 -8.30 -14.35 10.15
CA THR A 73 -9.15 -13.15 10.09
C THR A 73 -8.81 -12.18 11.22
N ALA A 74 -8.60 -12.68 12.43
CA ALA A 74 -8.22 -11.84 13.57
C ALA A 74 -6.83 -11.20 13.39
N ALA A 75 -5.85 -12.01 12.98
CA ALA A 75 -4.50 -11.51 12.70
C ALA A 75 -4.51 -10.46 11.59
N ARG A 76 -5.25 -10.69 10.50
CA ARG A 76 -5.41 -9.73 9.39
C ARG A 76 -6.00 -8.40 9.85
N LYS A 77 -7.00 -8.38 10.72
CA LYS A 77 -7.56 -7.13 11.25
C LYS A 77 -6.52 -6.31 12.00
N ILE A 78 -5.66 -6.95 12.80
CA ILE A 78 -4.58 -6.24 13.50
C ILE A 78 -3.52 -5.77 12.51
N SER A 79 -3.12 -6.63 11.56
CA SER A 79 -2.21 -6.27 10.49
C SER A 79 -2.70 -5.06 9.69
N GLU A 80 -3.98 -5.02 9.35
CA GLU A 80 -4.60 -3.88 8.64
C GLU A 80 -4.54 -2.59 9.46
N MET A 81 -4.74 -2.65 10.77
CA MET A 81 -4.59 -1.49 11.66
C MET A 81 -3.14 -0.98 11.65
N PHE A 82 -2.16 -1.88 11.71
CA PHE A 82 -0.75 -1.49 11.61
C PHE A 82 -0.39 -0.90 10.23
N MET A 83 -0.98 -1.43 9.16
CA MET A 83 -0.74 -0.99 7.79
C MET A 83 -1.38 0.35 7.43
N ILE A 84 -2.33 0.86 8.22
CA ILE A 84 -2.93 2.19 8.01
C ILE A 84 -1.86 3.27 7.89
N MET A 85 -0.81 3.23 8.73
CA MET A 85 0.30 4.19 8.67
C MET A 85 1.00 4.17 7.31
N PHE A 86 1.27 3.00 6.75
CA PHE A 86 1.91 2.90 5.43
C PHE A 86 1.01 3.49 4.33
N THR A 87 -0.29 3.24 4.42
CA THR A 87 -1.28 3.78 3.47
C THR A 87 -1.33 5.29 3.52
N VAL A 88 -1.41 5.87 4.72
CA VAL A 88 -1.46 7.34 4.92
C VAL A 88 -0.17 8.00 4.43
N PHE A 89 0.99 7.48 4.83
CA PHE A 89 2.28 8.01 4.34
C PHE A 89 2.42 7.83 2.83
N GLY A 90 1.97 6.70 2.28
CA GLY A 90 1.96 6.48 0.83
C GLY A 90 1.15 7.55 0.10
N GLN A 91 -0.11 7.77 0.48
CA GLN A 91 -0.98 8.80 -0.11
C GLN A 91 -0.40 10.20 0.03
N THR A 92 0.18 10.51 1.19
CA THR A 92 0.90 11.77 1.40
C THR A 92 2.05 11.92 0.41
N MET A 93 2.81 10.85 0.17
CA MET A 93 3.93 10.87 -0.79
C MET A 93 3.46 11.06 -2.23
N ALA A 94 2.33 10.50 -2.63
CA ALA A 94 1.78 10.74 -3.97
C ALA A 94 1.52 12.24 -4.19
N THR A 95 0.84 12.88 -3.25
CA THR A 95 0.55 14.31 -3.30
C THR A 95 1.82 15.17 -3.21
N TYR A 96 2.69 14.85 -2.25
CA TYR A 96 3.92 15.61 -2.02
C TYR A 96 4.87 15.55 -3.22
N CYS A 97 5.08 14.37 -3.78
CA CYS A 97 5.95 14.19 -4.95
C CYS A 97 5.37 14.91 -6.18
N GLY A 98 4.05 14.81 -6.42
CA GLY A 98 3.40 15.49 -7.54
C GLY A 98 3.52 17.02 -7.44
N GLN A 99 3.27 17.59 -6.27
CA GLN A 99 3.38 19.03 -6.05
C GLN A 99 4.81 19.55 -6.21
N ASN A 100 5.81 18.86 -5.63
CA ASN A 100 7.20 19.27 -5.72
C ASN A 100 7.79 19.03 -7.12
N MET A 101 7.35 17.99 -7.84
CA MET A 101 7.70 17.80 -9.25
C MET A 101 7.14 18.92 -10.12
N GLY A 102 5.87 19.30 -9.93
CA GLY A 102 5.25 20.42 -10.64
C GLY A 102 5.95 21.77 -10.38
N ALA A 103 6.57 21.92 -9.21
CA ALA A 103 7.39 23.07 -8.84
C ALA A 103 8.88 22.95 -9.27
N GLY A 104 9.28 21.88 -9.95
CA GLY A 104 10.68 21.62 -10.35
C GLY A 104 11.64 21.29 -9.18
N ARG A 105 11.11 21.02 -7.98
CA ARG A 105 11.91 20.84 -6.76
C ARG A 105 12.18 19.34 -6.49
N ILE A 106 13.02 18.72 -7.32
CA ILE A 106 13.37 17.30 -7.20
C ILE A 106 14.19 17.01 -5.93
N ASP A 107 14.95 17.97 -5.45
CA ASP A 107 15.64 17.95 -4.15
C ASP A 107 14.66 17.62 -3.00
N ARG A 108 13.49 18.25 -2.99
CA ARG A 108 12.44 18.00 -1.99
C ARG A 108 11.80 16.62 -2.17
N VAL A 109 11.55 16.19 -3.41
CA VAL A 109 11.03 14.83 -3.68
C VAL A 109 11.94 13.78 -3.04
N LYS A 110 13.25 13.86 -3.29
CA LYS A 110 14.25 12.94 -2.73
C LYS A 110 14.28 12.95 -1.20
N THR A 111 14.31 14.14 -0.61
CA THR A 111 14.29 14.31 0.85
C THR A 111 12.98 13.79 1.45
N GLY A 112 11.85 14.05 0.82
CA GLY A 112 10.54 13.59 1.26
C GLY A 112 10.44 12.08 1.26
N ILE A 113 10.86 11.39 0.20
CA ILE A 113 10.88 9.92 0.12
C ILE A 113 11.76 9.36 1.26
N LYS A 114 12.97 9.90 1.45
CA LYS A 114 13.86 9.47 2.53
C LYS A 114 13.23 9.63 3.91
N SER A 115 12.64 10.79 4.17
CA SER A 115 11.97 11.06 5.45
C SER A 115 10.77 10.13 5.69
N ALA A 116 9.94 9.92 4.67
CA ALA A 116 8.80 9.00 4.77
C ALA A 116 9.25 7.57 5.07
N LEU A 117 10.33 7.10 4.43
CA LEU A 117 10.90 5.78 4.72
C LEU A 117 11.43 5.69 6.16
N ILE A 118 12.09 6.73 6.68
CA ILE A 118 12.56 6.73 8.06
C ILE A 118 11.39 6.63 9.05
N TYR A 119 10.33 7.44 8.87
CA TYR A 119 9.15 7.39 9.74
C TYR A 119 8.42 6.06 9.67
N THR A 120 8.21 5.51 8.47
CA THR A 120 7.54 4.23 8.30
C THR A 120 8.38 3.07 8.81
N CYS A 121 9.71 3.09 8.66
CA CYS A 121 10.61 2.10 9.26
C CYS A 121 10.62 2.19 10.79
N SER A 122 10.57 3.39 11.37
CA SER A 122 10.43 3.55 12.83
C SER A 122 9.11 2.94 13.32
N TRP A 123 8.02 3.12 12.56
CA TRP A 123 6.74 2.48 12.85
C TRP A 123 6.82 0.95 12.75
N CYS A 124 7.57 0.39 11.80
CA CYS A 124 7.80 -1.06 11.71
C CYS A 124 8.43 -1.62 12.99
N VAL A 125 9.41 -0.92 13.55
CA VAL A 125 10.01 -1.34 14.84
C VAL A 125 8.95 -1.38 15.96
N LEU A 126 8.10 -0.35 16.04
CA LEU A 126 7.03 -0.31 17.04
C LEU A 126 6.02 -1.45 16.85
N THR A 127 5.63 -1.77 15.60
CA THR A 127 4.71 -2.87 15.32
C THR A 127 5.31 -4.24 15.65
N VAL A 128 6.60 -4.44 15.41
CA VAL A 128 7.31 -5.65 15.84
C VAL A 128 7.27 -5.75 17.36
N ILE A 129 7.67 -4.71 18.08
CA ILE A 129 7.65 -4.71 19.56
C ILE A 129 6.23 -5.02 20.06
N ALA A 130 5.20 -4.36 19.52
CA ALA A 130 3.81 -4.60 19.90
C ALA A 130 3.39 -6.07 19.66
N SER A 131 3.72 -6.63 18.50
CA SER A 131 3.36 -8.01 18.14
C SER A 131 4.01 -9.04 19.06
N TYR A 132 5.23 -8.80 19.50
CA TYR A 132 5.96 -9.72 20.36
C TYR A 132 5.62 -9.56 21.87
N THR A 133 5.21 -8.37 22.30
CA THR A 133 4.91 -8.09 23.73
C THR A 133 3.43 -8.24 24.06
N ILE A 134 2.54 -7.72 23.23
CA ILE A 134 1.10 -7.70 23.50
C ILE A 134 0.26 -8.41 22.41
N GLY A 135 0.90 -9.17 21.52
CA GLY A 135 0.23 -9.85 20.40
C GLY A 135 -0.90 -10.76 20.83
N ASP A 136 -0.68 -11.57 21.88
CA ASP A 136 -1.69 -12.47 22.45
C ASP A 136 -2.93 -11.70 22.92
N TRP A 137 -2.73 -10.60 23.64
CA TRP A 137 -3.80 -9.74 24.12
C TRP A 137 -4.56 -9.05 22.97
N LEU A 138 -3.84 -8.58 21.93
CA LEU A 138 -4.48 -7.98 20.77
C LEU A 138 -5.37 -8.98 20.01
N ILE A 139 -4.91 -10.21 19.84
CA ILE A 139 -5.70 -11.29 19.23
C ILE A 139 -6.92 -11.61 20.07
N TYR A 140 -6.76 -11.74 21.40
CA TYR A 140 -7.87 -11.97 22.32
C TYR A 140 -8.92 -10.85 22.21
N LEU A 141 -8.48 -9.59 22.18
CA LEU A 141 -9.39 -8.43 22.05
C LEU A 141 -10.26 -8.49 20.78
N VAL A 142 -9.70 -8.98 19.67
CA VAL A 142 -10.41 -9.07 18.39
C VAL A 142 -11.31 -10.30 18.31
N THR A 143 -10.88 -11.43 18.87
CA THR A 143 -11.61 -12.69 18.75
C THR A 143 -12.62 -12.92 19.87
N GLY A 144 -12.34 -12.40 21.08
CA GLY A 144 -13.05 -12.77 22.31
C GLY A 144 -12.90 -14.25 22.65
N SER A 145 -12.03 -15.00 21.96
CA SER A 145 -11.89 -16.46 22.07
C SER A 145 -10.71 -16.81 22.97
N ASN A 146 -10.93 -17.81 23.85
CA ASN A 146 -9.88 -18.44 24.66
C ASN A 146 -9.34 -19.72 24.01
N ASN A 147 -9.70 -20.02 22.75
CA ASN A 147 -9.20 -21.18 22.04
C ASN A 147 -7.69 -21.01 21.78
N GLU A 148 -6.88 -21.81 22.44
CA GLU A 148 -5.41 -21.75 22.38
C GLU A 148 -4.88 -21.93 20.95
N ASN A 149 -5.51 -22.81 20.15
CA ASN A 149 -5.10 -23.01 18.75
C ASN A 149 -5.32 -21.76 17.90
N VAL A 150 -6.46 -21.07 18.09
CA VAL A 150 -6.78 -19.83 17.38
C VAL A 150 -5.77 -18.75 17.76
N ILE A 151 -5.55 -18.53 19.04
CA ILE A 151 -4.62 -17.49 19.53
C ILE A 151 -3.21 -17.78 19.02
N ARG A 152 -2.71 -18.99 19.20
CA ARG A 152 -1.35 -19.38 18.78
C ARG A 152 -1.11 -19.19 17.28
N ASN A 153 -2.05 -19.63 16.43
CA ASN A 153 -1.91 -19.49 14.99
C ASN A 153 -1.98 -18.02 14.55
N ALA A 154 -2.87 -17.23 15.14
CA ALA A 154 -3.00 -15.81 14.85
C ALA A 154 -1.76 -15.01 15.27
N VAL A 155 -1.25 -15.28 16.47
CA VAL A 155 -0.05 -14.62 17.01
C VAL A 155 1.20 -15.00 16.22
N ASN A 156 1.34 -16.27 15.83
CA ASN A 156 2.44 -16.71 14.97
C ASN A 156 2.43 -15.99 13.62
N TYR A 157 1.25 -15.86 12.99
CA TYR A 157 1.10 -15.07 11.78
C TYR A 157 1.55 -13.63 12.02
N LEU A 158 1.00 -12.97 13.04
CA LEU A 158 1.27 -11.56 13.33
C LEU A 158 2.76 -11.31 13.62
N LYS A 159 3.39 -12.15 14.44
CA LYS A 159 4.81 -12.05 14.76
C LYS A 159 5.70 -12.22 13.54
N PHE A 160 5.38 -13.19 12.69
CA PHE A 160 6.15 -13.43 11.47
C PHE A 160 5.98 -12.30 10.46
N ASP A 161 4.74 -11.89 10.20
CA ASP A 161 4.36 -10.89 9.21
C ASP A 161 4.97 -9.50 9.51
N THR A 162 4.89 -9.06 10.77
CA THR A 162 5.39 -7.74 11.20
C THR A 162 6.89 -7.56 11.02
N VAL A 163 7.70 -8.64 11.10
CA VAL A 163 9.14 -8.57 10.84
C VAL A 163 9.43 -8.12 9.41
N PHE A 164 8.56 -8.44 8.47
CA PHE A 164 8.73 -8.09 7.04
C PHE A 164 8.04 -6.79 6.64
N TYR A 165 7.41 -6.08 7.57
CA TYR A 165 6.74 -4.79 7.27
C TYR A 165 7.68 -3.72 6.73
N PHE A 166 8.98 -3.82 6.97
CA PHE A 166 9.96 -2.94 6.32
C PHE A 166 9.86 -3.01 4.80
N VAL A 167 9.67 -4.21 4.24
CA VAL A 167 9.50 -4.37 2.79
C VAL A 167 8.21 -3.72 2.32
N THR A 168 7.12 -3.91 3.07
CA THR A 168 5.83 -3.29 2.77
C THR A 168 5.88 -1.76 2.85
N ALA A 169 6.63 -1.21 3.83
CA ALA A 169 6.86 0.22 3.93
C ALA A 169 7.52 0.78 2.67
N PHE A 170 8.58 0.13 2.16
CA PHE A 170 9.21 0.50 0.90
C PHE A 170 8.23 0.42 -0.27
N ILE A 171 7.47 -0.66 -0.39
CA ILE A 171 6.47 -0.83 -1.45
C ILE A 171 5.47 0.31 -1.43
N CYS A 172 4.85 0.61 -0.28
CA CYS A 172 3.83 1.65 -0.17
C CYS A 172 4.39 3.04 -0.50
N ILE A 173 5.54 3.40 0.05
CA ILE A 173 6.15 4.71 -0.18
C ILE A 173 6.59 4.87 -1.64
N LEU A 174 7.33 3.90 -2.19
CA LEU A 174 7.87 4.00 -3.54
C LEU A 174 6.78 3.94 -4.61
N ARG A 175 5.79 3.05 -4.45
CA ARG A 175 4.66 2.94 -5.37
C ARG A 175 3.88 4.25 -5.47
N ASN A 176 3.51 4.85 -4.35
CA ASN A 176 2.77 6.10 -4.32
C ASN A 176 3.62 7.29 -4.75
N ALA A 177 4.90 7.35 -4.40
CA ALA A 177 5.81 8.39 -4.87
C ALA A 177 5.91 8.37 -6.40
N MET A 178 6.08 7.19 -7.02
CA MET A 178 6.10 7.04 -8.49
C MET A 178 4.80 7.49 -9.12
N GLN A 179 3.64 7.14 -8.55
CA GLN A 179 2.34 7.60 -9.04
C GLN A 179 2.26 9.13 -9.01
N GLY A 180 2.73 9.76 -7.92
CA GLY A 180 2.82 11.22 -7.83
C GLY A 180 3.75 11.85 -8.85
N LEU A 181 4.79 11.12 -9.27
CA LEU A 181 5.74 11.54 -10.32
C LEU A 181 5.25 11.19 -11.75
N GLY A 182 4.04 10.68 -11.90
CA GLY A 182 3.45 10.33 -13.21
C GLY A 182 3.87 8.96 -13.75
N GLU A 183 4.62 8.16 -12.97
CA GLU A 183 4.98 6.80 -13.36
C GLU A 183 3.92 5.81 -12.86
N HIS A 184 3.22 5.16 -13.80
CA HIS A 184 2.13 4.24 -13.48
C HIS A 184 2.41 2.79 -13.89
N ILE A 185 3.36 2.57 -14.82
CA ILE A 185 3.63 1.25 -15.40
C ILE A 185 4.31 0.34 -14.37
N ILE A 186 5.37 0.81 -13.73
CA ILE A 186 6.11 -0.03 -12.78
C ILE A 186 5.30 -0.32 -11.51
N PRO A 187 4.53 0.61 -10.91
CA PRO A 187 3.52 0.30 -9.90
C PRO A 187 2.52 -0.79 -10.34
N LEU A 188 2.05 -0.75 -11.59
CA LEU A 188 1.15 -1.77 -12.13
C LEU A 188 1.83 -3.14 -12.26
N VAL A 189 3.08 -3.17 -12.77
CA VAL A 189 3.89 -4.39 -12.84
C VAL A 189 4.08 -4.99 -11.43
N SER A 190 4.42 -4.17 -10.44
CA SER A 190 4.55 -4.61 -9.05
C SER A 190 3.26 -5.25 -8.52
N SER A 191 2.09 -4.67 -8.80
CA SER A 191 0.79 -5.23 -8.40
C SER A 191 0.43 -6.51 -9.16
N SER A 192 0.85 -6.62 -10.42
CA SER A 192 0.69 -7.85 -11.21
C SER A 192 1.53 -8.99 -10.63
N LEU A 193 2.77 -8.70 -10.22
CA LEU A 193 3.64 -9.67 -9.54
C LEU A 193 3.04 -10.11 -8.21
N GLU A 194 2.38 -9.21 -7.47
CA GLU A 194 1.66 -9.53 -6.24
C GLU A 194 0.54 -10.53 -6.50
N MET A 195 -0.32 -10.25 -7.47
CA MET A 195 -1.43 -11.14 -7.83
C MET A 195 -0.92 -12.52 -8.25
N VAL A 196 0.01 -12.57 -9.21
CA VAL A 196 0.56 -13.82 -9.74
C VAL A 196 1.27 -14.61 -8.63
N GLY A 197 2.06 -13.94 -7.81
CA GLY A 197 2.76 -14.57 -6.67
C GLY A 197 1.78 -15.20 -5.67
N LYS A 198 0.74 -14.47 -5.28
CA LYS A 198 -0.30 -15.01 -4.38
C LYS A 198 -1.04 -16.20 -4.98
N ILE A 199 -1.36 -16.17 -6.27
CA ILE A 199 -2.01 -17.29 -6.98
C ILE A 199 -1.10 -18.52 -6.98
N ILE A 200 0.17 -18.36 -7.33
CA ILE A 200 1.14 -19.47 -7.36
C ILE A 200 1.28 -20.07 -5.95
N ILE A 201 1.45 -19.25 -4.92
CA ILE A 201 1.62 -19.72 -3.55
C ILE A 201 0.35 -20.42 -3.05
N ALA A 202 -0.83 -19.86 -3.33
CA ALA A 202 -2.10 -20.49 -2.98
C ALA A 202 -2.29 -21.86 -3.63
N ALA A 203 -1.79 -22.03 -4.86
CA ALA A 203 -1.89 -23.28 -5.60
C ALA A 203 -0.80 -24.31 -5.24
N THR A 204 0.36 -23.89 -4.75
CA THR A 204 1.54 -24.76 -4.52
C THR A 204 1.89 -24.91 -3.04
N LEU A 205 2.25 -23.81 -2.39
CA LEU A 205 2.76 -23.85 -0.99
C LEU A 205 1.65 -24.12 0.04
N VAL A 206 0.46 -23.57 -0.15
CA VAL A 206 -0.64 -23.78 0.81
C VAL A 206 -1.09 -25.22 0.87
N PRO A 207 -1.30 -25.96 -0.24
CA PRO A 207 -1.62 -27.38 -0.20
C PRO A 207 -0.53 -28.24 0.45
N TRP A 208 0.74 -27.84 0.35
CA TRP A 208 1.89 -28.59 0.87
C TRP A 208 2.20 -28.29 2.33
N LEU A 209 2.19 -27.00 2.72
CA LEU A 209 2.61 -26.51 4.04
C LEU A 209 1.43 -26.11 4.93
N GLY A 210 0.19 -26.17 4.43
CA GLY A 210 -0.98 -25.71 5.16
C GLY A 210 -0.89 -24.24 5.54
N TYR A 211 -1.22 -23.91 6.78
CA TYR A 211 -1.23 -22.52 7.25
C TYR A 211 0.16 -21.86 7.26
N THR A 212 1.22 -22.61 7.43
CA THR A 212 2.59 -22.08 7.29
C THR A 212 2.83 -21.53 5.88
N GLY A 213 2.29 -22.20 4.85
CA GLY A 213 2.33 -21.69 3.47
C GLY A 213 1.64 -20.33 3.31
N VAL A 214 0.54 -20.10 4.06
CA VAL A 214 -0.14 -18.80 4.10
C VAL A 214 0.71 -17.74 4.80
N ILE A 215 1.34 -18.09 5.94
CA ILE A 215 2.18 -17.17 6.72
C ILE A 215 3.36 -16.64 5.90
N VAL A 216 4.02 -17.50 5.12
CA VAL A 216 5.18 -17.09 4.31
C VAL A 216 4.81 -16.46 2.97
N ALA A 217 3.53 -16.56 2.57
CA ALA A 217 3.06 -16.10 1.26
C ALA A 217 3.30 -14.60 1.04
N GLU A 218 2.84 -13.77 1.96
CA GLU A 218 2.92 -12.32 1.81
C GLU A 218 4.37 -11.81 1.80
N PRO A 219 5.24 -12.19 2.75
CA PRO A 219 6.65 -11.78 2.71
C PRO A 219 7.38 -12.18 1.43
N ILE A 220 7.19 -13.39 0.92
CA ILE A 220 7.82 -13.83 -0.33
C ILE A 220 7.39 -12.92 -1.48
N VAL A 221 6.10 -12.66 -1.59
CA VAL A 221 5.55 -11.79 -2.64
C VAL A 221 6.06 -10.37 -2.50
N TRP A 222 6.15 -9.82 -1.30
CA TRP A 222 6.66 -8.47 -1.05
C TRP A 222 8.11 -8.30 -1.51
N PHE A 223 8.98 -9.29 -1.28
CA PHE A 223 10.35 -9.23 -1.79
C PHE A 223 10.40 -9.22 -3.32
N ILE A 224 9.54 -9.97 -3.98
CA ILE A 224 9.49 -10.00 -5.45
C ILE A 224 8.99 -8.64 -5.99
N MET A 225 7.93 -8.10 -5.41
CA MET A 225 7.28 -6.90 -5.93
C MET A 225 8.01 -5.59 -5.60
N VAL A 226 8.88 -5.57 -4.58
CA VAL A 226 9.66 -4.38 -4.24
C VAL A 226 10.83 -4.13 -5.19
N ILE A 227 11.37 -5.18 -5.80
CA ILE A 227 12.53 -5.11 -6.69
C ILE A 227 12.32 -4.12 -7.86
N PRO A 228 11.27 -4.26 -8.69
CA PRO A 228 11.06 -3.33 -9.81
C PRO A 228 10.85 -1.88 -9.33
N LEU A 229 10.23 -1.67 -8.16
CA LEU A 229 10.05 -0.35 -7.59
C LEU A 229 11.38 0.31 -7.20
N ILE A 230 12.27 -0.45 -6.54
CA ILE A 230 13.59 0.07 -6.16
C ILE A 230 14.42 0.39 -7.42
N ILE A 231 14.46 -0.52 -8.39
CA ILE A 231 15.21 -0.30 -9.63
C ILE A 231 14.73 0.95 -10.35
N GLN A 232 13.41 1.13 -10.44
CA GLN A 232 12.83 2.27 -11.15
C GLN A 232 13.10 3.59 -10.44
N ILE A 233 12.94 3.67 -9.12
CA ILE A 233 13.16 4.93 -8.39
C ILE A 233 14.62 5.38 -8.48
N LEU A 234 15.57 4.42 -8.43
CA LEU A 234 16.99 4.70 -8.56
C LEU A 234 17.38 5.21 -9.96
N LYS A 235 16.63 4.85 -11.00
CA LYS A 235 16.81 5.36 -12.37
C LYS A 235 16.10 6.71 -12.57
N MET A 236 14.89 6.84 -12.03
CA MET A 236 14.02 7.96 -12.27
C MET A 236 14.50 9.24 -11.57
N ILE A 237 14.91 9.17 -10.31
CA ILE A 237 15.34 10.36 -9.57
C ILE A 237 16.52 11.08 -10.26
N PRO A 238 17.62 10.41 -10.64
CA PRO A 238 18.71 11.08 -11.37
C PRO A 238 18.30 11.61 -12.75
N ALA A 239 17.37 10.96 -13.43
CA ALA A 239 16.86 11.45 -14.71
C ALA A 239 16.06 12.76 -14.55
N LEU A 240 15.22 12.83 -13.52
CA LEU A 240 14.47 14.03 -13.17
C LEU A 240 15.41 15.17 -12.70
N GLU A 241 16.43 14.87 -11.92
CA GLU A 241 17.46 15.86 -11.52
C GLU A 241 18.15 16.48 -12.75
N LYS A 242 18.43 15.70 -13.79
CA LYS A 242 19.00 16.21 -15.05
C LYS A 242 18.02 17.06 -15.85
N GLN A 243 16.74 16.70 -15.84
CA GLN A 243 15.69 17.37 -16.62
C GLN A 243 15.30 18.72 -16.01
N TYR A 244 15.21 18.81 -14.69
CA TYR A 244 14.73 20.00 -13.98
C TYR A 244 15.87 20.88 -13.42
N GLY A 245 17.13 20.45 -13.54
CA GLY A 245 18.31 21.12 -12.99
C GLY A 245 18.47 20.84 -11.50
N SER A 246 19.72 20.81 -11.03
CA SER A 246 19.96 20.91 -9.58
C SER A 246 19.66 22.34 -9.16
N PRO A 247 18.85 22.58 -8.11
CA PRO A 247 18.75 23.92 -7.55
C PRO A 247 20.14 24.33 -7.06
N VAL A 248 20.61 25.47 -7.50
CA VAL A 248 21.82 26.16 -7.00
C VAL A 248 21.60 26.52 -5.53
#